data_6115f5e5fa4b6b826ddc25008560d94f
#
_entry.id   6115f5e5fa4b6b826ddc25008560d94f
#
_cell.length_a   1.000
_cell.length_b   1.000
_cell.length_c   1.000
_cell.angle_alpha   90.00
_cell.angle_beta   90.00
_cell.angle_gamma   90.00
#
_symmetry.space_group_name_H-M   'P 1'
#
loop_
_entity.id
_entity.type
_entity.pdbx_description
1 polymer ?
#
loop_
_entity_poly.entity_id
_entity_poly.type
_entity_poly.pdbx_seq_one_letter_code
_entity_poly.pdbx_strand_id
1 'polypeptide(L)'
;MKDIPQIAKELFVDNHPAQCNGGHIICLNCYHCHLKFPDQIYDPHQGLASVIDATILKAETKKEEVTELCKTANQYKTASVCVNSHFIPLAKGLLEKPVKSCTVINFPLGASCPQAIVNEAKAVLEIGAEEVDLVQNLSAFLSGDYDNDLQCMQEVVKLCKKHKALLKVILETCYLTEEQIIISCLLAKKAGADFVKTSTGFGTAGATKENVTLMRKVVGPKIGVKAAGGIRTKEQALAMLSAGANRIGASSVKTILQ
;
A
#
# COMPACT_ATOMS: atom_id res chain seq x y z
N MET A 1 -16.10 21.31 -7.26
CA MET A 1 -15.05 20.30 -7.07
C MET A 1 -13.98 20.58 -8.12
N LYS A 2 -12.70 20.68 -7.74
CA LYS A 2 -11.62 20.84 -8.73
C LYS A 2 -11.55 19.56 -9.56
N ASP A 3 -11.38 19.71 -10.88
CA ASP A 3 -11.22 18.54 -11.76
C ASP A 3 -9.84 17.86 -11.57
N ILE A 4 -9.68 16.61 -11.99
CA ILE A 4 -8.43 15.86 -11.87
C ILE A 4 -7.25 16.60 -12.49
N PRO A 5 -7.32 17.15 -13.72
CA PRO A 5 -6.26 17.94 -14.32
C PRO A 5 -5.82 19.12 -13.46
N GLN A 6 -6.76 19.82 -12.82
CA GLN A 6 -6.47 20.95 -11.96
C GLN A 6 -5.77 20.50 -10.66
N ILE A 7 -6.27 19.44 -10.00
CA ILE A 7 -5.65 18.86 -8.80
C ILE A 7 -4.26 18.35 -9.12
N ALA A 8 -4.11 17.63 -10.23
CA ALA A 8 -2.82 17.12 -10.66
C ALA A 8 -1.81 18.25 -10.92
N LYS A 9 -2.24 19.34 -11.56
CA LYS A 9 -1.41 20.52 -11.81
C LYS A 9 -0.96 21.19 -10.51
N GLU A 10 -1.85 21.36 -9.54
CA GLU A 10 -1.51 21.94 -8.24
C GLU A 10 -0.54 21.07 -7.44
N LEU A 11 -0.69 19.75 -7.50
CA LEU A 11 0.19 18.83 -6.79
C LEU A 11 1.60 18.70 -7.41
N PHE A 12 1.76 18.94 -8.72
CA PHE A 12 2.99 18.58 -9.44
C PHE A 12 3.53 19.66 -10.40
N VAL A 13 3.33 20.94 -10.09
CA VAL A 13 3.62 22.11 -10.95
C VAL A 13 5.02 22.15 -11.58
N ASP A 14 6.03 21.45 -11.04
CA ASP A 14 7.44 21.76 -11.37
C ASP A 14 8.27 20.67 -12.07
N ASN A 15 7.70 19.53 -12.53
CA ASN A 15 8.55 18.46 -13.08
C ASN A 15 8.03 17.82 -14.37
N HIS A 16 7.73 18.63 -15.40
CA HIS A 16 7.49 18.10 -16.73
C HIS A 16 8.78 18.03 -17.55
N PRO A 17 9.13 16.86 -18.12
CA PRO A 17 10.07 16.86 -19.23
C PRO A 17 9.43 17.59 -20.41
N ALA A 18 10.13 18.57 -20.96
CA ALA A 18 9.72 19.48 -22.03
C ALA A 18 9.28 18.83 -23.38
N GLN A 19 9.10 17.53 -23.43
CA GLN A 19 8.81 16.76 -24.64
C GLN A 19 7.50 15.95 -24.60
N CYS A 20 6.67 16.10 -23.55
CA CYS A 20 5.36 15.48 -23.58
C CYS A 20 4.36 16.49 -24.16
N ASN A 21 4.04 16.40 -25.44
CA ASN A 21 3.06 17.25 -26.15
C ASN A 21 1.63 17.15 -25.57
N GLY A 22 1.40 16.35 -24.55
CA GLY A 22 0.11 16.15 -23.90
C GLY A 22 -0.03 16.79 -22.52
N GLY A 23 1.00 17.43 -21.96
CA GLY A 23 0.91 18.30 -20.78
C GLY A 23 0.33 17.70 -19.50
N HIS A 24 0.20 16.40 -19.36
CA HIS A 24 -0.57 15.81 -18.27
C HIS A 24 0.32 15.02 -17.31
N ILE A 25 0.24 15.40 -16.05
CA ILE A 25 0.84 14.73 -14.89
C ILE A 25 0.25 13.32 -14.73
N ILE A 26 -0.99 13.12 -15.18
CA ILE A 26 -1.64 11.82 -15.33
C ILE A 26 -1.76 11.54 -16.80
N CYS A 27 -0.83 10.75 -17.33
CA CYS A 27 -0.92 10.26 -18.70
C CYS A 27 -1.87 9.06 -18.80
N LEU A 28 -3.13 9.22 -18.42
CA LEU A 28 -4.14 8.17 -18.59
C LEU A 28 -4.36 7.78 -20.06
N ASN A 29 -4.07 8.72 -20.99
CA ASN A 29 -4.26 8.54 -22.43
C ASN A 29 -2.96 8.51 -23.23
N CYS A 30 -1.79 8.65 -22.62
CA CYS A 30 -0.54 8.63 -23.36
C CYS A 30 0.00 7.20 -23.51
N TYR A 31 -0.32 6.60 -24.62
CA TYR A 31 0.18 5.28 -25.03
C TYR A 31 1.73 5.17 -24.96
N HIS A 32 2.45 6.25 -25.23
CA HIS A 32 3.91 6.28 -25.22
C HIS A 32 4.52 6.17 -23.82
N CYS A 33 3.84 6.68 -22.77
CA CYS A 33 4.31 6.51 -21.40
C CYS A 33 4.07 5.09 -20.90
N HIS A 34 3.07 4.40 -21.41
CA HIS A 34 2.78 3.01 -21.09
C HIS A 34 3.78 2.03 -21.70
N LEU A 35 4.37 2.37 -22.86
CA LEU A 35 5.40 1.56 -23.51
C LEU A 35 6.76 1.58 -22.79
N LYS A 36 6.97 2.49 -21.82
CA LYS A 36 8.20 2.56 -21.00
C LYS A 36 8.09 1.82 -19.67
N PHE A 37 6.94 1.28 -19.33
CA PHE A 37 6.81 0.38 -18.19
C PHE A 37 7.33 -0.98 -18.58
N PRO A 38 8.19 -1.62 -17.78
CA PRO A 38 8.52 -3.01 -18.01
C PRO A 38 7.21 -3.81 -18.01
N ASP A 39 7.02 -4.68 -19.00
CA ASP A 39 5.85 -5.54 -19.15
C ASP A 39 5.61 -6.42 -17.91
N GLN A 40 6.62 -6.56 -17.05
CA GLN A 40 6.55 -7.25 -15.78
C GLN A 40 7.17 -6.42 -14.66
N ILE A 41 6.33 -5.92 -13.75
CA ILE A 41 6.76 -5.27 -12.50
C ILE A 41 7.12 -6.32 -11.44
N TYR A 42 6.57 -7.52 -11.57
CA TYR A 42 6.89 -8.69 -10.79
C TYR A 42 7.91 -9.55 -11.56
N ASP A 43 9.03 -9.86 -10.93
CA ASP A 43 10.02 -10.80 -11.45
C ASP A 43 9.67 -12.24 -11.02
N PRO A 44 9.23 -13.12 -11.94
CA PRO A 44 8.90 -14.50 -11.59
C PRO A 44 10.06 -15.30 -11.00
N HIS A 45 11.31 -14.92 -11.28
CA HIS A 45 12.51 -15.59 -10.76
C HIS A 45 12.72 -15.34 -9.26
N GLN A 46 12.14 -14.27 -8.70
CA GLN A 46 12.20 -14.01 -7.27
C GLN A 46 11.26 -14.90 -6.45
N GLY A 47 10.35 -15.62 -7.13
CA GLY A 47 9.37 -16.47 -6.51
C GLY A 47 8.17 -15.70 -5.92
N LEU A 48 6.99 -16.32 -5.95
CA LEU A 48 5.74 -15.69 -5.49
C LEU A 48 5.78 -15.30 -4.00
N ALA A 49 6.45 -16.07 -3.17
CA ALA A 49 6.52 -15.83 -1.73
C ALA A 49 7.16 -14.47 -1.38
N SER A 50 8.20 -14.07 -2.13
CA SER A 50 8.95 -12.82 -1.89
C SER A 50 8.12 -11.54 -2.04
N VAL A 51 6.92 -11.62 -2.61
CA VAL A 51 5.99 -10.50 -2.77
C VAL A 51 4.73 -10.63 -1.91
N ILE A 52 4.67 -11.61 -1.01
CA ILE A 52 3.52 -11.79 -0.11
C ILE A 52 3.79 -11.16 1.26
N ASP A 53 2.86 -10.31 1.72
CA ASP A 53 2.73 -9.93 3.12
C ASP A 53 1.79 -10.92 3.80
N ALA A 54 2.33 -11.85 4.58
CA ALA A 54 1.58 -12.81 5.38
C ALA A 54 0.81 -12.05 6.47
N THR A 55 -0.53 -12.08 6.42
CA THR A 55 -1.34 -11.09 7.14
C THR A 55 -2.35 -11.74 8.08
N ILE A 56 -2.40 -11.27 9.34
CA ILE A 56 -3.46 -11.55 10.31
C ILE A 56 -3.76 -10.28 11.13
N LEU A 57 -4.99 -9.73 10.99
CA LEU A 57 -5.36 -8.42 11.55
C LEU A 57 -6.69 -8.44 12.30
N LYS A 58 -7.27 -9.62 12.53
CA LYS A 58 -8.51 -9.74 13.31
C LYS A 58 -8.29 -9.27 14.75
N ALA A 59 -9.28 -8.62 15.34
CA ALA A 59 -9.19 -8.10 16.71
C ALA A 59 -8.98 -9.22 17.75
N GLU A 60 -9.56 -10.40 17.50
CA GLU A 60 -9.48 -11.57 18.36
C GLU A 60 -8.24 -12.45 18.14
N THR A 61 -7.31 -12.01 17.27
CA THR A 61 -6.08 -12.76 16.98
C THR A 61 -5.28 -13.06 18.25
N LYS A 62 -4.85 -14.31 18.40
CA LYS A 62 -4.08 -14.80 19.54
C LYS A 62 -2.60 -14.89 19.23
N LYS A 63 -1.77 -14.90 20.29
CA LYS A 63 -0.32 -15.01 20.20
C LYS A 63 0.14 -16.26 19.42
N GLU A 64 -0.55 -17.39 19.61
CA GLU A 64 -0.26 -18.66 18.95
C GLU A 64 -0.42 -18.58 17.44
N GLU A 65 -1.47 -17.87 16.98
CA GLU A 65 -1.75 -17.67 15.55
C GLU A 65 -0.67 -16.79 14.90
N VAL A 66 -0.21 -15.74 15.60
CA VAL A 66 0.90 -14.90 15.13
C VAL A 66 2.20 -15.70 15.08
N THR A 67 2.46 -16.55 16.08
CA THR A 67 3.65 -17.40 16.11
C THR A 67 3.66 -18.38 14.94
N GLU A 68 2.53 -19.01 14.63
CA GLU A 68 2.42 -19.92 13.48
C GLU A 68 2.55 -19.18 12.13
N LEU A 69 2.01 -17.95 12.06
CA LEU A 69 2.17 -17.12 10.88
C LEU A 69 3.65 -16.74 10.65
N CYS A 70 4.39 -16.38 11.70
CA CYS A 70 5.81 -16.10 11.61
C CYS A 70 6.63 -17.33 11.17
N LYS A 71 6.32 -18.53 11.69
CA LYS A 71 6.95 -19.79 11.23
C LYS A 71 6.69 -20.03 9.74
N THR A 72 5.44 -19.86 9.30
CA THR A 72 5.06 -19.99 7.90
C THR A 72 5.81 -18.97 7.04
N ALA A 73 5.87 -17.72 7.46
CA ALA A 73 6.56 -16.66 6.75
C ALA A 73 8.08 -16.93 6.61
N ASN A 74 8.73 -17.41 7.66
CA ASN A 74 10.14 -17.79 7.62
C ASN A 74 10.39 -18.97 6.68
N GLN A 75 9.53 -20.01 6.76
CA GLN A 75 9.62 -21.20 5.90
C GLN A 75 9.57 -20.86 4.42
N TYR A 76 8.62 -19.99 4.03
CA TYR A 76 8.43 -19.60 2.62
C TYR A 76 9.23 -18.36 2.22
N LYS A 77 9.86 -17.66 3.17
CA LYS A 77 10.58 -16.41 2.97
C LYS A 77 9.67 -15.34 2.34
N THR A 78 8.52 -15.11 2.97
CA THR A 78 7.60 -14.06 2.52
C THR A 78 8.21 -12.66 2.67
N ALA A 79 7.65 -11.65 1.99
CA ALA A 79 8.15 -10.28 2.08
C ALA A 79 8.06 -9.73 3.51
N SER A 80 6.90 -9.92 4.15
CA SER A 80 6.67 -9.48 5.53
C SER A 80 5.63 -10.34 6.25
N VAL A 81 5.55 -10.14 7.57
CA VAL A 81 4.41 -10.53 8.41
C VAL A 81 3.70 -9.26 8.85
N CYS A 82 2.43 -9.10 8.47
CA CYS A 82 1.60 -7.95 8.79
C CYS A 82 0.60 -8.30 9.90
N VAL A 83 0.77 -7.66 11.06
CA VAL A 83 0.00 -7.90 12.29
C VAL A 83 -0.43 -6.60 12.94
N ASN A 84 -1.41 -6.64 13.85
CA ASN A 84 -1.74 -5.50 14.71
C ASN A 84 -0.52 -5.09 15.56
N SER A 85 -0.39 -3.82 15.87
CA SER A 85 0.78 -3.21 16.52
C SER A 85 1.18 -3.89 17.85
N HIS A 86 0.19 -4.39 18.61
CA HIS A 86 0.42 -5.16 19.83
C HIS A 86 1.39 -6.35 19.63
N PHE A 87 1.40 -6.95 18.44
CA PHE A 87 2.21 -8.13 18.12
C PHE A 87 3.56 -7.83 17.46
N ILE A 88 3.89 -6.56 17.20
CA ILE A 88 5.18 -6.21 16.56
C ILE A 88 6.38 -6.70 17.36
N PRO A 89 6.46 -6.54 18.70
CA PRO A 89 7.62 -7.06 19.45
C PRO A 89 7.74 -8.59 19.35
N LEU A 90 6.62 -9.31 19.39
CA LEU A 90 6.60 -10.77 19.23
C LEU A 90 7.06 -11.18 17.82
N ALA A 91 6.45 -10.59 16.78
CA ALA A 91 6.79 -10.90 15.40
C ALA A 91 8.27 -10.63 15.12
N LYS A 92 8.78 -9.47 15.53
CA LYS A 92 10.18 -9.10 15.36
C LYS A 92 11.14 -10.07 16.03
N GLY A 93 10.79 -10.62 17.19
CA GLY A 93 11.58 -11.63 17.90
C GLY A 93 11.58 -13.01 17.24
N LEU A 94 10.59 -13.30 16.38
CA LEU A 94 10.43 -14.60 15.72
C LEU A 94 10.84 -14.61 14.25
N LEU A 95 10.84 -13.43 13.59
CA LEU A 95 11.11 -13.34 12.17
C LEU A 95 12.61 -13.45 11.86
N GLU A 96 12.91 -14.22 10.82
CA GLU A 96 14.25 -14.38 10.26
C GLU A 96 14.38 -13.56 8.97
N LYS A 97 15.58 -13.04 8.69
CA LYS A 97 15.83 -12.34 7.42
C LYS A 97 15.60 -13.30 6.24
N PRO A 98 14.99 -12.85 5.14
CA PRO A 98 14.70 -11.44 4.80
C PRO A 98 13.32 -10.93 5.25
N VAL A 99 12.50 -11.72 5.96
CA VAL A 99 11.11 -11.42 6.30
C VAL A 99 11.03 -10.20 7.21
N LYS A 100 10.19 -9.22 6.86
CA LYS A 100 10.02 -7.95 7.56
C LYS A 100 8.84 -7.96 8.51
N SER A 101 8.93 -7.20 9.60
CA SER A 101 7.80 -6.90 10.46
C SER A 101 6.99 -5.74 9.89
N CYS A 102 5.70 -5.95 9.68
CA CYS A 102 4.76 -4.95 9.16
C CYS A 102 3.59 -4.77 10.13
N THR A 103 3.10 -3.54 10.25
CA THR A 103 1.86 -3.25 11.01
C THR A 103 0.99 -2.25 10.29
N VAL A 104 -0.19 -2.02 10.85
CA VAL A 104 -1.20 -1.09 10.34
C VAL A 104 -1.38 0.08 11.29
N ILE A 105 -1.73 1.26 10.77
CA ILE A 105 -2.09 2.46 11.54
C ILE A 105 -3.32 3.14 10.96
N ASN A 106 -4.04 3.90 11.77
CA ASN A 106 -5.35 4.49 11.42
C ASN A 106 -6.34 3.42 10.92
N PHE A 107 -6.19 2.21 11.41
CA PHE A 107 -6.78 1.01 10.81
C PHE A 107 -7.94 0.46 11.65
N PRO A 108 -9.03 -0.09 11.02
CA PRO A 108 -9.25 -0.16 9.58
C PRO A 108 -9.99 1.04 9.01
N LEU A 109 -10.50 1.96 9.84
CA LEU A 109 -11.52 2.94 9.47
C LEU A 109 -10.98 4.14 8.69
N GLY A 110 -9.70 4.51 8.86
CA GLY A 110 -9.17 5.72 8.23
C GLY A 110 -9.87 7.00 8.73
N ALA A 111 -10.18 7.10 10.03
CA ALA A 111 -11.06 8.15 10.56
C ALA A 111 -10.49 8.87 11.81
N SER A 112 -9.23 8.64 12.15
CA SER A 112 -8.60 9.34 13.28
C SER A 112 -8.15 10.76 12.89
N CYS A 113 -8.03 11.66 13.89
CA CYS A 113 -7.46 12.97 13.64
C CYS A 113 -5.96 12.87 13.29
N PRO A 114 -5.40 13.82 12.51
CA PRO A 114 -4.01 13.75 12.04
C PRO A 114 -2.98 13.55 13.15
N GLN A 115 -3.13 14.23 14.28
CA GLN A 115 -2.22 14.09 15.42
C GLN A 115 -2.20 12.68 16.00
N ALA A 116 -3.36 12.01 16.08
CA ALA A 116 -3.45 10.63 16.55
C ALA A 116 -2.72 9.67 15.58
N ILE A 117 -2.91 9.86 14.27
CA ILE A 117 -2.24 9.06 13.22
C ILE A 117 -0.71 9.20 13.33
N VAL A 118 -0.19 10.42 13.45
CA VAL A 118 1.25 10.67 13.57
C VAL A 118 1.83 10.07 14.85
N ASN A 119 1.09 10.17 15.98
CA ASN A 119 1.51 9.57 17.25
C ASN A 119 1.50 8.03 17.18
N GLU A 120 0.50 7.44 16.53
CA GLU A 120 0.45 5.99 16.31
C GLU A 120 1.62 5.53 15.42
N ALA A 121 1.91 6.26 14.34
CA ALA A 121 3.07 5.99 13.48
C ALA A 121 4.38 6.01 14.26
N LYS A 122 4.58 7.02 15.10
CA LYS A 122 5.77 7.11 15.96
C LYS A 122 5.87 5.91 16.90
N ALA A 123 4.78 5.57 17.58
CA ALA A 123 4.76 4.47 18.54
C ALA A 123 5.10 3.11 17.88
N VAL A 124 4.50 2.80 16.71
CA VAL A 124 4.76 1.52 16.03
C VAL A 124 6.18 1.42 15.48
N LEU A 125 6.76 2.53 15.04
CA LEU A 125 8.15 2.58 14.57
C LEU A 125 9.15 2.41 15.73
N GLU A 126 8.87 3.01 16.89
CA GLU A 126 9.71 2.87 18.10
C GLU A 126 9.74 1.43 18.62
N ILE A 127 8.65 0.68 18.53
CA ILE A 127 8.62 -0.75 18.89
C ILE A 127 9.19 -1.67 17.81
N GLY A 128 9.60 -1.11 16.66
CA GLY A 128 10.42 -1.76 15.65
C GLY A 128 9.68 -2.29 14.43
N ALA A 129 8.55 -1.71 14.04
CA ALA A 129 7.95 -1.97 12.74
C ALA A 129 8.91 -1.55 11.61
N GLU A 130 9.13 -2.44 10.65
CA GLU A 130 9.99 -2.18 9.47
C GLU A 130 9.16 -1.75 8.26
N GLU A 131 7.86 -2.05 8.25
CA GLU A 131 6.88 -1.59 7.26
C GLU A 131 5.60 -1.15 7.97
N VAL A 132 4.98 -0.10 7.47
CA VAL A 132 3.74 0.47 8.03
C VAL A 132 2.71 0.62 6.90
N ASP A 133 1.51 0.07 7.10
CA ASP A 133 0.36 0.23 6.20
C ASP A 133 -0.59 1.27 6.82
N LEU A 134 -0.59 2.49 6.32
CA LEU A 134 -1.44 3.60 6.79
C LEU A 134 -2.76 3.61 5.99
N VAL A 135 -3.91 3.55 6.68
CA VAL A 135 -5.17 3.91 6.00
C VAL A 135 -5.22 5.44 5.87
N GLN A 136 -5.38 5.94 4.63
CA GLN A 136 -5.54 7.38 4.43
C GLN A 136 -6.73 7.91 5.24
N ASN A 137 -6.75 9.19 5.56
CA ASN A 137 -7.88 9.78 6.27
C ASN A 137 -9.09 9.91 5.31
N LEU A 138 -9.90 8.83 5.24
CA LEU A 138 -11.05 8.76 4.35
C LEU A 138 -12.05 9.89 4.60
N SER A 139 -12.26 10.28 5.86
CA SER A 139 -13.18 11.36 6.21
C SER A 139 -12.72 12.72 5.66
N ALA A 140 -11.43 13.05 5.81
CA ALA A 140 -10.85 14.26 5.23
C ALA A 140 -10.86 14.21 3.70
N PHE A 141 -10.39 13.10 3.14
CA PHE A 141 -10.31 12.90 1.69
C PHE A 141 -11.68 13.04 1.00
N LEU A 142 -12.70 12.32 1.49
CA LEU A 142 -14.06 12.36 0.92
C LEU A 142 -14.76 13.71 1.12
N SER A 143 -14.33 14.49 2.11
CA SER A 143 -14.77 15.88 2.33
C SER A 143 -14.03 16.89 1.45
N GLY A 144 -13.04 16.45 0.64
CA GLY A 144 -12.23 17.32 -0.22
C GLY A 144 -11.10 18.05 0.51
N ASP A 145 -10.81 17.68 1.76
CA ASP A 145 -9.73 18.25 2.57
C ASP A 145 -8.39 17.54 2.25
N TYR A 146 -7.96 17.70 1.01
CA TYR A 146 -6.77 17.05 0.46
C TYR A 146 -5.47 17.55 1.08
N ASP A 147 -5.42 18.82 1.50
CA ASP A 147 -4.22 19.42 2.09
C ASP A 147 -3.91 18.82 3.45
N ASN A 148 -4.91 18.62 4.30
CA ASN A 148 -4.75 17.97 5.60
C ASN A 148 -4.38 16.49 5.45
N ASP A 149 -4.99 15.77 4.51
CA ASP A 149 -4.67 14.36 4.24
C ASP A 149 -3.22 14.23 3.73
N LEU A 150 -2.81 15.09 2.78
CA LEU A 150 -1.45 15.15 2.26
C LEU A 150 -0.43 15.46 3.36
N GLN A 151 -0.68 16.48 4.18
CA GLN A 151 0.20 16.86 5.27
C GLN A 151 0.39 15.74 6.28
N CYS A 152 -0.70 15.07 6.66
CA CYS A 152 -0.64 13.91 7.55
C CYS A 152 0.21 12.77 6.98
N MET A 153 0.01 12.42 5.70
CA MET A 153 0.83 11.41 5.02
C MET A 153 2.32 11.82 5.00
N GLN A 154 2.63 13.09 4.73
CA GLN A 154 4.01 13.59 4.70
C GLN A 154 4.71 13.49 6.07
N GLU A 155 3.99 13.76 7.15
CA GLU A 155 4.51 13.59 8.52
C GLU A 155 4.85 12.12 8.80
N VAL A 156 3.95 11.19 8.42
CA VAL A 156 4.19 9.75 8.58
C VAL A 156 5.36 9.30 7.69
N VAL A 157 5.47 9.77 6.44
CA VAL A 157 6.62 9.49 5.55
C VAL A 157 7.94 9.92 6.20
N LYS A 158 7.99 11.12 6.79
CA LYS A 158 9.21 11.61 7.49
C LYS A 158 9.62 10.68 8.64
N LEU A 159 8.64 10.21 9.42
CA LEU A 159 8.89 9.27 10.51
C LEU A 159 9.39 7.91 9.97
N CYS A 160 8.74 7.35 8.95
CA CYS A 160 9.17 6.10 8.33
C CYS A 160 10.60 6.21 7.79
N LYS A 161 10.93 7.28 7.06
CA LYS A 161 12.29 7.51 6.56
C LYS A 161 13.34 7.60 7.67
N LYS A 162 13.03 8.29 8.77
CA LYS A 162 13.91 8.37 9.95
C LYS A 162 14.21 7.00 10.54
N HIS A 163 13.24 6.09 10.55
CA HIS A 163 13.37 4.73 11.07
C HIS A 163 13.78 3.69 10.00
N LYS A 164 14.01 4.13 8.74
CA LYS A 164 14.30 3.25 7.59
C LYS A 164 13.20 2.20 7.34
N ALA A 165 11.96 2.57 7.64
CA ALA A 165 10.77 1.75 7.41
C ALA A 165 10.08 2.15 6.10
N LEU A 166 9.38 1.19 5.47
CA LEU A 166 8.55 1.45 4.29
C LEU A 166 7.15 1.92 4.70
N LEU A 167 6.59 2.88 3.96
CA LEU A 167 5.20 3.31 4.10
C LEU A 167 4.36 2.83 2.92
N LYS A 168 3.23 2.17 3.22
CA LYS A 168 2.21 1.82 2.24
C LYS A 168 0.91 2.54 2.61
N VAL A 169 0.34 3.33 1.69
CA VAL A 169 -0.92 4.05 1.90
C VAL A 169 -2.08 3.21 1.38
N ILE A 170 -2.99 2.85 2.27
CA ILE A 170 -4.23 2.13 1.96
C ILE A 170 -5.27 3.14 1.51
N LEU A 171 -5.73 3.02 0.27
CA LEU A 171 -6.71 3.92 -0.32
C LEU A 171 -8.15 3.55 0.06
N GLU A 172 -8.41 2.27 0.38
CA GLU A 172 -9.72 1.65 0.59
C GLU A 172 -10.64 1.84 -0.61
N THR A 173 -10.20 1.30 -1.73
CA THR A 173 -10.79 1.53 -3.07
C THR A 173 -12.27 1.20 -3.18
N CYS A 174 -12.81 0.37 -2.30
CA CYS A 174 -14.24 0.04 -2.31
C CYS A 174 -15.17 1.21 -1.93
N TYR A 175 -14.64 2.29 -1.36
CA TYR A 175 -15.38 3.51 -1.03
C TYR A 175 -15.11 4.65 -2.03
N LEU A 176 -14.29 4.43 -3.05
CA LEU A 176 -13.81 5.47 -3.95
C LEU A 176 -14.30 5.27 -5.37
N THR A 177 -14.61 6.36 -6.06
CA THR A 177 -14.77 6.38 -7.51
C THR A 177 -13.39 6.26 -8.18
N GLU A 178 -13.34 5.97 -9.50
CA GLU A 178 -12.10 5.95 -10.26
C GLU A 178 -11.34 7.28 -10.15
N GLU A 179 -12.03 8.42 -10.24
CA GLU A 179 -11.45 9.74 -10.03
C GLU A 179 -10.81 9.89 -8.65
N GLN A 180 -11.52 9.44 -7.62
CA GLN A 180 -11.02 9.49 -6.24
C GLN A 180 -9.81 8.58 -6.03
N ILE A 181 -9.78 7.40 -6.68
CA ILE A 181 -8.59 6.52 -6.67
C ILE A 181 -7.39 7.23 -7.31
N ILE A 182 -7.59 7.93 -8.42
CA ILE A 182 -6.53 8.70 -9.09
C ILE A 182 -6.00 9.78 -8.16
N ILE A 183 -6.87 10.60 -7.57
CA ILE A 183 -6.48 11.69 -6.66
C ILE A 183 -5.72 11.13 -5.45
N SER A 184 -6.24 10.07 -4.84
CA SER A 184 -5.62 9.40 -3.70
C SER A 184 -4.21 8.86 -4.02
N CYS A 185 -4.05 8.22 -5.19
CA CYS A 185 -2.73 7.80 -5.68
C CYS A 185 -1.76 8.98 -5.85
N LEU A 186 -2.25 10.13 -6.34
CA LEU A 186 -1.43 11.33 -6.52
C LEU A 186 -1.01 11.92 -5.18
N LEU A 187 -1.91 11.98 -4.20
CA LEU A 187 -1.60 12.45 -2.84
C LEU A 187 -0.52 11.56 -2.20
N ALA A 188 -0.70 10.23 -2.23
CA ALA A 188 0.29 9.30 -1.71
C ALA A 188 1.66 9.44 -2.40
N LYS A 189 1.67 9.60 -3.74
CA LYS A 189 2.86 9.87 -4.52
C LYS A 189 3.52 11.20 -4.14
N LYS A 190 2.76 12.28 -3.99
CA LYS A 190 3.26 13.59 -3.57
C LYS A 190 3.78 13.57 -2.14
N ALA A 191 3.15 12.82 -1.25
CA ALA A 191 3.63 12.62 0.11
C ALA A 191 4.99 11.90 0.16
N GLY A 192 5.31 11.11 -0.85
CA GLY A 192 6.53 10.31 -0.94
C GLY A 192 6.41 8.93 -0.31
N ALA A 193 5.21 8.34 -0.34
CA ALA A 193 4.96 6.96 0.07
C ALA A 193 5.71 5.98 -0.85
N ASP A 194 6.12 4.84 -0.28
CA ASP A 194 6.81 3.78 -1.03
C ASP A 194 5.82 2.92 -1.82
N PHE A 195 4.60 2.76 -1.30
CA PHE A 195 3.53 1.98 -1.92
C PHE A 195 2.17 2.68 -1.80
N VAL A 196 1.28 2.37 -2.74
CA VAL A 196 -0.17 2.48 -2.57
C VAL A 196 -0.76 1.08 -2.42
N LYS A 197 -1.79 0.92 -1.56
CA LYS A 197 -2.44 -0.36 -1.28
C LYS A 197 -3.94 -0.24 -1.52
N THR A 198 -4.56 -1.25 -2.11
CA THR A 198 -5.99 -1.21 -2.47
C THR A 198 -6.90 -1.11 -1.26
N SER A 199 -6.74 -2.01 -0.28
CA SER A 199 -7.81 -2.30 0.69
C SER A 199 -7.27 -2.71 2.05
N THR A 200 -8.06 -2.45 3.10
CA THR A 200 -7.82 -2.97 4.45
C THR A 200 -8.12 -4.47 4.55
N GLY A 201 -9.10 -4.93 3.80
CA GLY A 201 -9.72 -6.26 3.92
C GLY A 201 -10.92 -6.29 4.90
N PHE A 202 -11.30 -5.13 5.46
CA PHE A 202 -12.44 -4.94 6.37
C PHE A 202 -13.57 -4.11 5.74
N GLY A 203 -13.34 -3.53 4.56
CA GLY A 203 -14.34 -2.82 3.78
C GLY A 203 -15.29 -3.76 3.04
N THR A 204 -16.16 -3.19 2.23
CA THR A 204 -17.21 -3.91 1.48
C THR A 204 -16.69 -4.77 0.35
N ALA A 205 -15.48 -4.45 -0.18
CA ALA A 205 -14.81 -5.21 -1.24
C ALA A 205 -13.28 -5.15 -1.08
N GLY A 206 -12.58 -6.06 -1.76
CA GLY A 206 -11.12 -6.13 -1.78
C GLY A 206 -10.51 -5.64 -3.10
N ALA A 207 -9.30 -6.14 -3.42
CA ALA A 207 -8.59 -5.79 -4.64
C ALA A 207 -9.31 -6.32 -5.89
N THR A 208 -9.36 -5.47 -6.93
CA THR A 208 -9.78 -5.84 -8.28
C THR A 208 -8.64 -5.59 -9.27
N LYS A 209 -8.65 -6.30 -10.42
CA LYS A 209 -7.66 -6.08 -11.49
C LYS A 209 -7.73 -4.66 -12.04
N GLU A 210 -8.94 -4.13 -12.17
CA GLU A 210 -9.23 -2.80 -12.70
C GLU A 210 -8.59 -1.74 -11.81
N ASN A 211 -8.85 -1.79 -10.50
CA ASN A 211 -8.27 -0.85 -9.53
C ASN A 211 -6.75 -0.95 -9.47
N VAL A 212 -6.18 -2.16 -9.46
CA VAL A 212 -4.72 -2.36 -9.47
C VAL A 212 -4.10 -1.79 -10.74
N THR A 213 -4.71 -2.04 -11.91
CA THR A 213 -4.25 -1.49 -13.19
C THR A 213 -4.32 0.05 -13.19
N LEU A 214 -5.41 0.63 -12.69
CA LEU A 214 -5.57 2.07 -12.57
C LEU A 214 -4.50 2.67 -11.66
N MET A 215 -4.36 2.13 -10.45
CA MET A 215 -3.35 2.58 -9.48
C MET A 215 -1.94 2.53 -10.08
N ARG A 216 -1.56 1.41 -10.75
CA ARG A 216 -0.26 1.27 -11.42
C ARG A 216 -0.03 2.32 -12.49
N LYS A 217 -1.03 2.61 -13.31
CA LYS A 217 -0.96 3.66 -14.34
C LYS A 217 -0.68 5.03 -13.71
N VAL A 218 -1.33 5.35 -12.60
CA VAL A 218 -1.21 6.67 -11.93
C VAL A 218 0.12 6.81 -11.22
N VAL A 219 0.54 5.84 -10.42
CA VAL A 219 1.76 5.98 -9.62
C VAL A 219 3.03 5.77 -10.44
N GLY A 220 2.96 5.07 -11.58
CA GLY A 220 4.11 4.76 -12.41
C GLY A 220 4.98 3.62 -11.84
N PRO A 221 6.19 3.38 -12.40
CA PRO A 221 6.99 2.20 -12.06
C PRO A 221 7.76 2.31 -10.75
N LYS A 222 7.96 3.53 -10.22
CA LYS A 222 8.83 3.77 -9.06
C LYS A 222 8.15 3.51 -7.72
N ILE A 223 6.82 3.63 -7.67
CA ILE A 223 6.05 3.41 -6.45
C ILE A 223 5.42 2.02 -6.51
N GLY A 224 5.47 1.28 -5.42
CA GLY A 224 4.86 -0.04 -5.33
C GLY A 224 3.32 0.03 -5.36
N VAL A 225 2.70 -1.05 -5.84
CA VAL A 225 1.26 -1.28 -5.73
C VAL A 225 1.04 -2.58 -4.98
N LYS A 226 0.37 -2.51 -3.82
CA LYS A 226 -0.01 -3.67 -3.03
C LYS A 226 -1.50 -3.98 -3.25
N ALA A 227 -1.79 -5.17 -3.72
CA ALA A 227 -3.15 -5.70 -3.79
C ALA A 227 -3.47 -6.48 -2.51
N ALA A 228 -4.58 -6.17 -1.85
CA ALA A 228 -5.02 -6.84 -0.63
C ALA A 228 -6.55 -6.92 -0.54
N GLY A 229 -7.05 -7.89 0.23
CA GLY A 229 -8.48 -8.15 0.38
C GLY A 229 -9.01 -9.12 -0.69
N GLY A 230 -9.50 -10.29 -0.25
CA GLY A 230 -10.13 -11.27 -1.12
C GLY A 230 -9.18 -12.20 -1.89
N ILE A 231 -7.86 -12.06 -1.77
CA ILE A 231 -6.86 -12.88 -2.49
C ILE A 231 -6.58 -14.14 -1.66
N ARG A 232 -7.00 -15.31 -2.18
CA ARG A 232 -6.94 -16.59 -1.45
C ARG A 232 -6.27 -17.71 -2.23
N THR A 233 -6.13 -17.60 -3.56
CA THR A 233 -5.53 -18.60 -4.42
C THR A 233 -4.33 -18.06 -5.19
N LYS A 234 -3.51 -18.97 -5.72
CA LYS A 234 -2.35 -18.64 -6.55
C LYS A 234 -2.75 -17.87 -7.81
N GLU A 235 -3.83 -18.30 -8.45
CA GLU A 235 -4.36 -17.67 -9.67
C GLU A 235 -4.79 -16.24 -9.41
N GLN A 236 -5.47 -15.99 -8.28
CA GLN A 236 -5.86 -14.63 -7.87
C GLN A 236 -4.63 -13.76 -7.62
N ALA A 237 -3.62 -14.28 -6.91
CA ALA A 237 -2.38 -13.54 -6.65
C ALA A 237 -1.65 -13.20 -7.97
N LEU A 238 -1.47 -14.18 -8.87
CA LEU A 238 -0.86 -13.97 -10.18
C LEU A 238 -1.65 -12.99 -11.05
N ALA A 239 -2.97 -13.02 -10.96
CA ALA A 239 -3.83 -12.07 -11.67
C ALA A 239 -3.61 -10.62 -11.20
N MET A 240 -3.41 -10.39 -9.90
CA MET A 240 -3.09 -9.06 -9.37
C MET A 240 -1.68 -8.61 -9.79
N LEU A 241 -0.70 -9.52 -9.77
CA LEU A 241 0.66 -9.23 -10.24
C LEU A 241 0.66 -8.87 -11.73
N SER A 242 -0.07 -9.61 -12.55
CA SER A 242 -0.23 -9.30 -13.99
C SER A 242 -0.96 -7.96 -14.23
N ALA A 243 -1.83 -7.54 -13.32
CA ALA A 243 -2.49 -6.23 -13.38
C ALA A 243 -1.57 -5.06 -12.95
N GLY A 244 -0.36 -5.35 -12.46
CA GLY A 244 0.63 -4.33 -12.09
C GLY A 244 0.92 -4.22 -10.59
N ALA A 245 0.37 -5.11 -9.75
CA ALA A 245 0.83 -5.20 -8.37
C ALA A 245 2.26 -5.77 -8.32
N ASN A 246 3.00 -5.40 -7.27
CA ASN A 246 4.30 -5.99 -6.93
C ASN A 246 4.38 -6.36 -5.44
N ARG A 247 3.25 -6.34 -4.75
CA ARG A 247 3.06 -6.84 -3.40
C ARG A 247 1.63 -7.37 -3.23
N ILE A 248 1.47 -8.45 -2.50
CA ILE A 248 0.18 -9.10 -2.23
C ILE A 248 -0.03 -9.22 -0.72
N GLY A 249 -1.12 -8.69 -0.20
CA GLY A 249 -1.54 -8.92 1.18
C GLY A 249 -2.52 -10.10 1.27
N ALA A 250 -2.16 -11.16 1.98
CA ALA A 250 -3.00 -12.35 2.07
C ALA A 250 -2.88 -13.05 3.43
N SER A 251 -3.99 -13.60 3.90
CA SER A 251 -4.04 -14.50 5.07
C SER A 251 -3.85 -15.99 4.69
N SER A 252 -4.10 -16.35 3.43
CA SER A 252 -4.06 -17.74 2.92
C SER A 252 -2.70 -18.07 2.29
N VAL A 253 -1.59 -17.76 2.99
CA VAL A 253 -0.22 -17.90 2.44
C VAL A 253 0.04 -19.32 1.94
N LYS A 254 -0.25 -20.36 2.75
CA LYS A 254 -0.01 -21.76 2.38
C LYS A 254 -0.77 -22.16 1.11
N THR A 255 -2.03 -21.76 0.99
CA THR A 255 -2.87 -22.06 -0.19
C THR A 255 -2.37 -21.37 -1.47
N ILE A 256 -1.83 -20.15 -1.33
CA ILE A 256 -1.30 -19.40 -2.48
C ILE A 256 0.04 -19.96 -2.96
N LEU A 257 0.83 -20.55 -2.07
CA LEU A 257 2.20 -20.99 -2.37
C LEU A 257 2.32 -22.49 -2.68
N GLN A 258 1.28 -23.26 -2.43
CA GLN A 258 1.15 -24.65 -2.84
C GLN A 258 0.49 -24.74 -4.23
#